data_5346b43af35e65ae0850b1106a2afd7e
#
_entry.id   5346b43af35e65ae0850b1106a2afd7e
#
_cell.length_a   1.000
_cell.length_b   1.000
_cell.length_c   1.000
_cell.angle_alpha   90.00
_cell.angle_beta   90.00
_cell.angle_gamma   90.00
#
_symmetry.space_group_name_H-M   'P 1'
#
loop_
_entity.id
_entity.type
_entity.pdbx_description
1 polymer ?
#
loop_
_entity_poly.entity_id
_entity_poly.type
_entity_poly.pdbx_seq_one_letter_code
_entity_poly.pdbx_strand_id
1 'polypeptide(L)'
;MNQLDQLLFAKTEHELLQKKRGFVADYLDIQSARNTPKLSQQFFFQNKDIFMSKHSRYAPYPEHTHQFLEINYVYKGHCRQRINDQIFDLKEGDILLMDMESRHSIEALGDDDILINILFQNKDVSINWLKQLQGENSLLYQLLLSDSSQHFNRNNFLLLPTEKNTPIRQILQEMMTEYFLPQDFSQQMLKHYLPLFCYHLARLLPTVEKTVDLQLEESTYAQVLKIIDREYATIGLTQLAQRLNFNKNYLSNLVKTESGQTYTQLVNQRKLMKAQLLLK
;
A
#
# COMPACT_ATOMS: atom_id res chain seq x y z
N MET A 1 24.20 -18.33 0.05
CA MET A 1 23.03 -17.87 -0.69
C MET A 1 21.91 -18.87 -0.41
N ASN A 2 20.79 -18.45 0.18
CA ASN A 2 19.66 -19.32 0.46
C ASN A 2 18.87 -19.64 -0.83
N GLN A 3 17.88 -20.53 -0.76
CA GLN A 3 17.08 -20.93 -1.95
C GLN A 3 16.31 -19.75 -2.56
N LEU A 4 15.78 -18.84 -1.72
CA LEU A 4 15.08 -17.64 -2.19
C LEU A 4 16.03 -16.71 -2.97
N ASP A 5 17.25 -16.49 -2.46
CA ASP A 5 18.28 -15.71 -3.18
C ASP A 5 18.59 -16.33 -4.53
N GLN A 6 18.81 -17.66 -4.57
CA GLN A 6 19.11 -18.36 -5.83
C GLN A 6 18.01 -18.13 -6.87
N LEU A 7 16.75 -18.19 -6.44
CA LEU A 7 15.61 -17.97 -7.32
C LEU A 7 15.51 -16.51 -7.76
N LEU A 8 15.64 -15.55 -6.85
CA LEU A 8 15.48 -14.12 -7.14
C LEU A 8 16.63 -13.57 -8.01
N PHE A 9 17.87 -14.02 -7.81
CA PHE A 9 19.00 -13.62 -8.63
C PHE A 9 19.06 -14.32 -9.99
N ALA A 10 18.36 -15.46 -10.16
CA ALA A 10 18.27 -16.12 -11.46
C ALA A 10 17.70 -15.17 -12.51
N LYS A 11 18.29 -15.19 -13.70
CA LYS A 11 17.85 -14.39 -14.85
C LYS A 11 16.69 -15.08 -15.54
N THR A 12 15.58 -14.36 -15.69
CA THR A 12 14.44 -14.85 -16.47
C THR A 12 14.70 -14.68 -17.97
N GLU A 13 13.94 -15.40 -18.80
CA GLU A 13 14.00 -15.22 -20.26
C GLU A 13 13.64 -13.79 -20.67
N HIS A 14 12.65 -13.21 -19.99
CA HIS A 14 12.24 -11.82 -20.20
C HIS A 14 13.38 -10.85 -19.88
N GLU A 15 14.08 -11.01 -18.74
CA GLU A 15 15.24 -10.20 -18.39
C GLU A 15 16.39 -10.33 -19.41
N LEU A 16 16.64 -11.53 -19.93
CA LEU A 16 17.64 -11.74 -20.96
C LEU A 16 17.26 -11.06 -22.28
N LEU A 17 15.97 -11.01 -22.59
CA LEU A 17 15.46 -10.31 -23.76
C LEU A 17 15.56 -8.79 -23.57
N GLN A 18 15.21 -8.26 -22.42
CA GLN A 18 15.37 -6.84 -22.08
C GLN A 18 16.83 -6.39 -22.12
N LYS A 19 17.77 -7.22 -21.65
CA LYS A 19 19.20 -6.93 -21.72
C LYS A 19 19.71 -6.76 -23.17
N LYS A 20 19.06 -7.42 -24.13
CA LYS A 20 19.44 -7.36 -25.56
C LYS A 20 18.73 -6.25 -26.32
N ARG A 21 17.47 -5.94 -25.97
CA ARG A 21 16.58 -5.10 -26.80
C ARG A 21 16.14 -3.81 -26.12
N GLY A 22 16.46 -3.60 -24.84
CA GLY A 22 15.83 -2.57 -24.02
C GLY A 22 14.47 -3.02 -23.51
N PHE A 23 13.62 -2.08 -23.16
CA PHE A 23 12.28 -2.38 -22.61
C PHE A 23 11.48 -3.26 -23.56
N VAL A 24 10.96 -4.34 -23.01
CA VAL A 24 10.03 -5.26 -23.68
C VAL A 24 8.78 -5.29 -22.80
N ALA A 25 7.63 -4.90 -23.37
CA ALA A 25 6.38 -4.96 -22.64
C ALA A 25 6.05 -6.41 -22.24
N ASP A 26 5.66 -6.59 -21.00
CA ASP A 26 5.12 -7.83 -20.47
C ASP A 26 3.70 -8.04 -21.02
N TYR A 27 3.16 -9.27 -20.99
CA TYR A 27 1.78 -9.55 -21.37
C TYR A 27 0.76 -8.78 -20.51
N LEU A 28 1.18 -8.32 -19.33
CA LEU A 28 0.41 -7.46 -18.43
C LEU A 28 0.28 -6.01 -18.95
N ASP A 29 1.23 -5.56 -19.76
CA ASP A 29 1.30 -4.18 -20.25
C ASP A 29 0.49 -3.95 -21.52
N ILE A 30 0.17 -5.00 -22.28
CA ILE A 30 -0.32 -4.92 -23.67
C ILE A 30 -1.74 -4.33 -23.78
N GLN A 31 -2.51 -4.24 -22.71
CA GLN A 31 -3.93 -3.81 -22.79
C GLN A 31 -4.22 -2.36 -22.42
N SER A 32 -3.23 -1.55 -22.11
CA SER A 32 -3.42 -0.18 -21.61
C SER A 32 -2.86 0.91 -22.52
N ALA A 33 -3.09 0.82 -23.82
CA ALA A 33 -2.67 1.87 -24.75
C ALA A 33 -3.69 3.01 -24.78
N ARG A 34 -3.40 4.12 -24.13
CA ARG A 34 -3.59 5.53 -24.58
C ARG A 34 -3.26 6.44 -23.40
N ASN A 35 -2.15 7.16 -23.45
CA ASN A 35 -1.76 8.21 -22.50
C ASN A 35 -1.38 7.77 -21.10
N THR A 36 -0.55 7.12 -20.64
CA THR A 36 -0.09 6.52 -19.38
C THR A 36 -0.75 5.15 -19.15
N PRO A 37 -0.02 4.07 -19.28
CA PRO A 37 -0.58 2.73 -19.09
C PRO A 37 -1.08 2.58 -17.65
N LYS A 38 -2.35 2.18 -17.50
CA LYS A 38 -2.95 1.87 -16.20
C LYS A 38 -3.04 0.35 -16.04
N LEU A 39 -2.25 -0.21 -15.13
CA LEU A 39 -2.24 -1.64 -14.89
C LEU A 39 -3.55 -2.09 -14.23
N SER A 40 -4.20 -3.10 -14.82
CA SER A 40 -5.52 -3.55 -14.40
C SER A 40 -5.44 -4.68 -13.37
N GLN A 41 -6.34 -4.65 -12.37
CA GLN A 41 -6.45 -5.67 -11.33
C GLN A 41 -6.71 -7.09 -11.85
N GLN A 42 -7.40 -7.22 -12.99
CA GLN A 42 -7.89 -8.51 -13.50
C GLN A 42 -6.78 -9.52 -13.80
N PHE A 43 -5.56 -9.05 -14.07
CA PHE A 43 -4.44 -9.90 -14.44
C PHE A 43 -3.64 -10.40 -13.24
N PHE A 44 -3.58 -9.63 -12.15
CA PHE A 44 -2.70 -9.91 -11.02
C PHE A 44 -3.34 -10.83 -9.97
N PHE A 45 -4.64 -10.70 -9.76
CA PHE A 45 -5.31 -11.29 -8.60
C PHE A 45 -6.20 -12.51 -8.91
N GLN A 46 -5.96 -13.24 -9.98
CA GLN A 46 -6.73 -14.45 -10.31
C GLN A 46 -6.78 -15.42 -9.11
N ASN A 47 -7.80 -15.28 -8.26
CA ASN A 47 -8.02 -16.09 -7.04
C ASN A 47 -6.95 -15.95 -5.95
N LYS A 48 -6.19 -14.85 -5.90
CA LYS A 48 -5.18 -14.58 -4.88
C LYS A 48 -5.42 -13.24 -4.20
N ASP A 49 -5.26 -13.18 -2.90
CA ASP A 49 -5.39 -11.95 -2.10
C ASP A 49 -4.15 -11.05 -2.23
N ILE A 50 -2.99 -11.66 -2.53
CA ILE A 50 -1.70 -11.00 -2.66
C ILE A 50 -1.04 -11.47 -3.95
N PHE A 51 -0.43 -10.55 -4.67
CA PHE A 51 0.45 -10.86 -5.78
C PHE A 51 1.86 -10.32 -5.49
N MET A 52 2.88 -11.14 -5.67
CA MET A 52 4.27 -10.72 -5.57
C MET A 52 5.01 -11.04 -6.86
N SER A 53 5.86 -10.14 -7.30
CA SER A 53 6.75 -10.37 -8.44
C SER A 53 8.11 -9.74 -8.21
N LYS A 54 9.14 -10.37 -8.76
CA LYS A 54 10.42 -9.72 -8.96
C LYS A 54 10.30 -8.76 -10.14
N HIS A 55 10.62 -7.49 -9.96
CA HIS A 55 10.68 -6.53 -11.03
C HIS A 55 11.77 -6.93 -12.05
N SER A 56 11.44 -6.85 -13.34
CA SER A 56 12.37 -7.24 -14.40
C SER A 56 13.52 -6.24 -14.54
N ARG A 57 14.75 -6.74 -14.56
CA ARG A 57 15.99 -5.94 -14.66
C ARG A 57 16.33 -5.55 -16.10
N TYR A 58 17.35 -4.70 -16.24
CA TYR A 58 18.09 -4.35 -17.48
C TYR A 58 17.39 -3.38 -18.43
N ALA A 59 16.18 -2.96 -18.15
CA ALA A 59 15.52 -1.92 -18.92
C ALA A 59 14.73 -1.00 -18.00
N PRO A 60 14.61 0.30 -18.32
CA PRO A 60 13.75 1.19 -17.56
C PRO A 60 12.28 0.82 -17.78
N TYR A 61 11.51 0.80 -16.72
CA TYR A 61 10.06 0.62 -16.81
C TYR A 61 9.38 1.98 -17.01
N PRO A 62 8.54 2.14 -18.05
CA PRO A 62 7.96 3.43 -18.40
C PRO A 62 6.97 3.92 -17.34
N GLU A 63 6.64 5.21 -17.39
CA GLU A 63 5.68 5.83 -16.48
C GLU A 63 4.31 5.17 -16.61
N HIS A 64 3.72 4.81 -15.46
CA HIS A 64 2.41 4.16 -15.38
C HIS A 64 1.72 4.47 -14.04
N THR A 65 0.45 4.07 -13.94
CA THR A 65 -0.36 4.06 -12.72
C THR A 65 -1.01 2.68 -12.53
N HIS A 66 -1.57 2.40 -11.36
CA HIS A 66 -2.22 1.12 -11.06
C HIS A 66 -3.66 1.29 -10.58
N GLN A 67 -4.43 0.17 -10.58
CA GLN A 67 -5.76 0.06 -9.99
C GLN A 67 -5.73 -0.68 -8.63
N PHE A 68 -4.59 -0.72 -7.97
CA PHE A 68 -4.32 -1.43 -6.73
C PHE A 68 -3.24 -0.70 -5.93
N LEU A 69 -3.14 -1.02 -4.66
CA LEU A 69 -2.03 -0.59 -3.83
C LEU A 69 -0.78 -1.36 -4.20
N GLU A 70 0.32 -0.65 -4.37
CA GLU A 70 1.62 -1.25 -4.65
C GLU A 70 2.63 -0.92 -3.58
N ILE A 71 3.35 -1.96 -3.16
CA ILE A 71 4.55 -1.84 -2.34
C ILE A 71 5.73 -2.28 -3.17
N ASN A 72 6.71 -1.41 -3.31
CA ASN A 72 8.02 -1.75 -3.82
C ASN A 72 8.99 -1.95 -2.63
N TYR A 73 9.61 -3.10 -2.56
CA TYR A 73 10.61 -3.44 -1.55
C TYR A 73 11.95 -3.71 -2.20
N VAL A 74 12.97 -2.93 -1.87
CA VAL A 74 14.34 -3.18 -2.32
C VAL A 74 14.94 -4.31 -1.50
N TYR A 75 14.87 -5.52 -2.05
CA TYR A 75 15.38 -6.71 -1.38
C TYR A 75 16.91 -6.73 -1.34
N LYS A 76 17.56 -6.31 -2.46
CA LYS A 76 19.02 -6.19 -2.61
C LYS A 76 19.37 -5.01 -3.52
N GLY A 77 20.54 -4.42 -3.28
CA GLY A 77 21.08 -3.34 -4.10
C GLY A 77 20.33 -2.02 -3.91
N HIS A 78 19.96 -1.42 -5.02
CA HIS A 78 19.27 -0.13 -5.04
C HIS A 78 18.29 -0.03 -6.20
N CYS A 79 17.39 0.96 -6.12
CA CYS A 79 16.40 1.20 -7.15
C CYS A 79 16.14 2.71 -7.23
N ARG A 80 16.29 3.29 -8.42
CA ARG A 80 15.94 4.67 -8.67
C ARG A 80 14.61 4.76 -9.36
N GLN A 81 13.70 5.54 -8.76
CA GLN A 81 12.33 5.71 -9.25
C GLN A 81 11.98 7.18 -9.34
N ARG A 82 11.17 7.53 -10.35
CA ARG A 82 10.47 8.80 -10.43
C ARG A 82 9.01 8.58 -9.99
N ILE A 83 8.55 9.36 -9.01
CA ILE A 83 7.18 9.29 -8.50
C ILE A 83 6.62 10.71 -8.54
N ASN A 84 5.54 10.93 -9.27
CA ASN A 84 4.88 12.23 -9.38
C ASN A 84 5.87 13.38 -9.59
N ASP A 85 6.80 13.26 -10.56
CA ASP A 85 7.84 14.23 -10.92
C ASP A 85 9.02 14.37 -9.94
N GLN A 86 9.05 13.65 -8.83
CA GLN A 86 10.18 13.60 -7.90
C GLN A 86 11.00 12.32 -8.11
N ILE A 87 12.32 12.42 -7.93
CA ILE A 87 13.23 11.28 -8.07
C ILE A 87 13.64 10.79 -6.68
N PHE A 88 13.56 9.48 -6.48
CA PHE A 88 13.93 8.79 -5.25
C PHE A 88 14.96 7.71 -5.52
N ASP A 89 16.05 7.73 -4.74
CA ASP A 89 17.09 6.70 -4.73
C ASP A 89 16.83 5.77 -3.54
N LEU A 90 16.20 4.63 -3.80
CA LEU A 90 15.87 3.61 -2.81
C LEU A 90 17.06 2.67 -2.59
N LYS A 91 17.30 2.28 -1.35
CA LYS A 91 18.39 1.38 -0.92
C LYS A 91 17.85 0.06 -0.43
N GLU A 92 18.72 -0.93 -0.30
CA GLU A 92 18.38 -2.21 0.31
C GLU A 92 17.65 -2.02 1.65
N GLY A 93 16.48 -2.62 1.76
CA GLY A 93 15.61 -2.52 2.92
C GLY A 93 14.56 -1.42 2.83
N ASP A 94 14.62 -0.50 1.87
CA ASP A 94 13.60 0.52 1.71
C ASP A 94 12.30 -0.07 1.17
N ILE A 95 11.19 0.45 1.71
CA ILE A 95 9.84 0.16 1.26
C ILE A 95 9.23 1.45 0.74
N LEU A 96 8.71 1.39 -0.49
CA LEU A 96 7.90 2.42 -1.08
C LEU A 96 6.47 1.91 -1.19
N LEU A 97 5.52 2.54 -0.49
CA LEU A 97 4.09 2.26 -0.59
C LEU A 97 3.43 3.35 -1.43
N MET A 98 2.73 2.95 -2.48
CA MET A 98 2.06 3.86 -3.41
C MET A 98 0.57 3.57 -3.49
N ASP A 99 -0.23 4.64 -3.60
CA ASP A 99 -1.65 4.55 -3.88
C ASP A 99 -1.94 4.26 -5.37
N MET A 100 -3.22 4.08 -5.70
CA MET A 100 -3.67 3.72 -7.05
C MET A 100 -3.47 4.81 -8.10
N GLU A 101 -3.32 6.07 -7.71
CA GLU A 101 -3.23 7.21 -8.65
C GLU A 101 -1.80 7.75 -8.78
N SER A 102 -0.86 7.25 -7.98
CA SER A 102 0.55 7.65 -8.08
C SER A 102 1.14 7.22 -9.40
N ARG A 103 1.70 8.18 -10.13
CA ARG A 103 2.44 7.92 -11.38
C ARG A 103 3.87 7.62 -11.04
N HIS A 104 4.40 6.52 -11.54
CA HIS A 104 5.80 6.23 -11.34
C HIS A 104 6.45 5.57 -12.55
N SER A 105 7.77 5.68 -12.59
CA SER A 105 8.66 4.97 -13.52
C SER A 105 9.90 4.50 -12.78
N ILE A 106 10.48 3.39 -13.22
CA ILE A 106 11.64 2.77 -12.57
C ILE A 106 12.80 2.78 -13.56
N GLU A 107 13.98 3.24 -13.12
CA GLU A 107 15.19 3.14 -13.92
C GLU A 107 15.66 1.69 -14.05
N ALA A 108 16.53 1.43 -15.04
CA ALA A 108 17.01 0.07 -15.27
C ALA A 108 17.78 -0.45 -14.06
N LEU A 109 17.37 -1.60 -13.54
CA LEU A 109 18.06 -2.33 -12.47
C LEU A 109 19.24 -3.12 -13.03
N GLY A 110 20.30 -3.26 -12.24
CA GLY A 110 21.50 -4.02 -12.56
C GLY A 110 21.43 -5.50 -12.15
N ASP A 111 22.56 -6.19 -12.29
CA ASP A 111 22.71 -7.61 -11.94
C ASP A 111 22.51 -7.86 -10.42
N ASP A 112 22.93 -6.91 -9.58
CA ASP A 112 22.92 -7.00 -8.11
C ASP A 112 21.66 -6.40 -7.46
N ASP A 113 20.77 -5.80 -8.28
CA ASP A 113 19.56 -5.15 -7.79
C ASP A 113 18.36 -6.09 -7.87
N ILE A 114 17.65 -6.23 -6.77
CA ILE A 114 16.40 -7.00 -6.69
C ILE A 114 15.33 -6.14 -6.05
N LEU A 115 14.33 -5.76 -6.86
CA LEU A 115 13.12 -5.08 -6.43
C LEU A 115 11.96 -6.07 -6.43
N ILE A 116 11.21 -6.12 -5.33
CA ILE A 116 10.01 -6.93 -5.18
C ILE A 116 8.80 -6.02 -5.19
N ASN A 117 7.88 -6.27 -6.12
CA ASN A 117 6.58 -5.63 -6.15
C ASN A 117 5.60 -6.50 -5.38
N ILE A 118 4.91 -5.93 -4.40
CA ILE A 118 3.87 -6.58 -3.60
C ILE A 118 2.59 -5.81 -3.85
N LEU A 119 1.61 -6.48 -4.45
CA LEU A 119 0.33 -5.92 -4.82
C LEU A 119 -0.76 -6.55 -3.98
N PHE A 120 -1.74 -5.77 -3.55
CA PHE A 120 -2.92 -6.30 -2.86
C PHE A 120 -4.15 -5.46 -3.17
N GLN A 121 -5.29 -6.17 -3.22
CA GLN A 121 -6.56 -5.52 -3.47
C GLN A 121 -7.15 -4.93 -2.19
N ASN A 122 -7.72 -3.76 -2.32
CA ASN A 122 -8.41 -3.09 -1.22
C ASN A 122 -9.66 -3.87 -0.74
N LYS A 123 -10.28 -4.66 -1.63
CA LYS A 123 -11.51 -5.42 -1.34
C LYS A 123 -11.28 -6.69 -0.52
N ASP A 124 -10.08 -7.28 -0.63
CA ASP A 124 -9.76 -8.57 -0.03
C ASP A 124 -8.92 -8.44 1.25
N VAL A 125 -8.39 -7.26 1.49
CA VAL A 125 -7.84 -6.91 2.79
C VAL A 125 -9.01 -6.90 3.76
N SER A 126 -9.21 -8.01 4.46
CA SER A 126 -10.35 -8.23 5.34
C SER A 126 -10.56 -7.00 6.22
N ILE A 127 -11.62 -6.26 5.93
CA ILE A 127 -12.01 -5.01 6.60
C ILE A 127 -11.91 -5.11 8.14
N ASN A 128 -11.93 -6.32 8.69
CA ASN A 128 -11.88 -6.56 10.13
C ASN A 128 -10.53 -6.23 10.78
N TRP A 129 -9.41 -6.52 10.14
CA TRP A 129 -8.11 -6.15 10.70
C TRP A 129 -7.74 -4.69 10.41
N LEU A 130 -8.17 -4.15 9.26
CA LEU A 130 -8.08 -2.70 8.99
C LEU A 130 -8.84 -1.89 10.04
N LYS A 131 -9.99 -2.40 10.52
CA LYS A 131 -10.73 -1.77 11.62
C LYS A 131 -9.91 -1.69 12.92
N GLN A 132 -8.97 -2.58 13.14
CA GLN A 132 -8.07 -2.52 14.29
C GLN A 132 -7.02 -1.42 14.15
N LEU A 133 -6.65 -1.03 12.93
CA LEU A 133 -5.77 0.13 12.67
C LEU A 133 -6.52 1.47 12.78
N GLN A 134 -7.86 1.49 12.76
CA GLN A 134 -8.68 2.70 12.86
C GLN A 134 -8.43 3.52 14.13
N GLY A 135 -8.02 2.86 15.21
CA GLY A 135 -7.84 3.50 16.52
C GLY A 135 -6.65 4.43 16.64
N GLU A 136 -5.73 4.45 15.67
CA GLU A 136 -4.44 5.10 15.83
C GLU A 136 -4.15 6.21 14.82
N ASN A 137 -5.16 6.77 14.11
CA ASN A 137 -4.91 7.83 13.11
C ASN A 137 -3.78 7.48 12.13
N SER A 138 -3.69 6.23 11.74
CA SER A 138 -2.59 5.72 10.95
C SER A 138 -2.72 6.22 9.51
N LEU A 139 -1.70 6.92 9.03
CA LEU A 139 -1.53 7.27 7.62
C LEU A 139 -1.63 6.03 6.73
N LEU A 140 -1.11 4.90 7.21
CA LEU A 140 -1.26 3.60 6.56
C LEU A 140 -2.73 3.22 6.41
N TYR A 141 -3.57 3.44 7.42
CA TYR A 141 -5.00 3.19 7.33
C TYR A 141 -5.65 4.04 6.25
N GLN A 142 -5.27 5.31 6.14
CA GLN A 142 -5.77 6.21 5.10
C GLN A 142 -5.36 5.74 3.71
N LEU A 143 -4.10 5.36 3.50
CA LEU A 143 -3.61 4.80 2.23
C LEU A 143 -4.28 3.48 1.87
N LEU A 144 -4.48 2.60 2.85
CA LEU A 144 -5.13 1.30 2.64
C LEU A 144 -6.63 1.43 2.36
N LEU A 145 -7.29 2.49 2.84
CA LEU A 145 -8.71 2.77 2.60
C LEU A 145 -8.97 3.66 1.42
N SER A 146 -7.97 4.29 0.83
CA SER A 146 -8.16 5.14 -0.33
C SER A 146 -8.67 4.29 -1.50
N ASP A 147 -9.97 4.05 -1.49
CA ASP A 147 -10.69 3.56 -2.66
C ASP A 147 -10.88 4.74 -3.61
N SER A 148 -10.94 4.47 -4.89
CA SER A 148 -10.96 5.33 -6.07
C SER A 148 -12.00 6.48 -6.10
N SER A 149 -12.48 6.96 -4.99
CA SER A 149 -13.40 8.08 -4.90
C SER A 149 -12.67 9.42 -4.92
N GLN A 150 -12.46 9.90 -6.10
CA GLN A 150 -12.43 11.29 -6.64
C GLN A 150 -11.83 12.46 -5.82
N HIS A 151 -11.28 12.30 -4.60
CA HIS A 151 -10.86 13.45 -3.77
C HIS A 151 -9.50 13.31 -3.08
N PHE A 152 -8.63 12.40 -3.52
CA PHE A 152 -7.27 12.39 -3.02
C PHE A 152 -6.38 13.35 -3.83
N ASN A 153 -5.75 14.28 -3.13
CA ASN A 153 -4.68 15.09 -3.68
C ASN A 153 -3.55 14.19 -4.17
N ARG A 154 -3.07 14.50 -5.35
CA ARG A 154 -2.21 13.75 -6.27
C ARG A 154 -0.80 13.43 -5.75
N ASN A 155 -0.55 12.88 -4.59
CA ASN A 155 0.83 12.55 -4.18
C ASN A 155 0.89 11.56 -2.99
N ASN A 156 0.06 10.53 -2.97
CA ASN A 156 0.02 9.63 -1.82
C ASN A 156 0.98 8.44 -1.98
N PHE A 157 2.20 8.66 -1.63
CA PHE A 157 3.18 7.59 -1.43
C PHE A 157 3.89 7.76 -0.10
N LEU A 158 4.43 6.67 0.43
CA LEU A 158 5.24 6.63 1.64
C LEU A 158 6.55 5.93 1.37
N LEU A 159 7.65 6.61 1.63
CA LEU A 159 8.96 6.02 1.66
C LEU A 159 9.33 5.67 3.10
N LEU A 160 9.56 4.40 3.38
CA LEU A 160 9.84 3.85 4.69
C LEU A 160 11.23 3.18 4.69
N PRO A 161 12.23 3.81 5.30
CA PRO A 161 13.54 3.18 5.47
C PRO A 161 13.46 2.08 6.53
N THR A 162 13.46 0.82 6.11
CA THR A 162 13.37 -0.33 7.04
C THR A 162 14.68 -1.08 7.22
N GLU A 163 15.80 -0.53 6.75
CA GLU A 163 17.12 -1.17 6.84
C GLU A 163 17.44 -1.69 8.25
N LYS A 164 17.10 -0.92 9.28
CA LYS A 164 17.32 -1.27 10.69
C LYS A 164 16.12 -1.94 11.36
N ASN A 165 15.01 -2.12 10.66
CA ASN A 165 13.79 -2.71 11.23
C ASN A 165 13.75 -4.21 10.97
N THR A 166 14.41 -4.98 11.83
CA THR A 166 14.49 -6.44 11.72
C THR A 166 13.12 -7.12 11.65
N PRO A 167 12.10 -6.78 12.46
CA PRO A 167 10.79 -7.44 12.38
C PRO A 167 10.11 -7.30 11.01
N ILE A 168 10.14 -6.12 10.39
CA ILE A 168 9.55 -5.91 9.05
C ILE A 168 10.31 -6.75 8.01
N ARG A 169 11.64 -6.73 8.05
CA ARG A 169 12.47 -7.51 7.13
C ARG A 169 12.23 -9.01 7.27
N GLN A 170 12.08 -9.51 8.50
CA GLN A 170 11.78 -10.92 8.76
C GLN A 170 10.42 -11.32 8.19
N ILE A 171 9.37 -10.51 8.43
CA ILE A 171 8.03 -10.81 7.88
C ILE A 171 8.04 -10.79 6.35
N LEU A 172 8.72 -9.81 5.74
CA LEU A 172 8.87 -9.78 4.28
C LEU A 172 9.62 -10.99 3.74
N GLN A 173 10.68 -11.42 4.44
CA GLN A 173 11.43 -12.63 4.10
C GLN A 173 10.53 -13.88 4.12
N GLU A 174 9.72 -14.04 5.16
CA GLU A 174 8.76 -15.15 5.28
C GLU A 174 7.69 -15.07 4.18
N MET A 175 7.10 -13.89 3.95
CA MET A 175 6.11 -13.70 2.90
C MET A 175 6.67 -14.04 1.51
N MET A 176 7.89 -13.61 1.20
CA MET A 176 8.55 -13.94 -0.06
C MET A 176 8.86 -15.44 -0.16
N THR A 177 9.28 -16.06 0.94
CA THR A 177 9.55 -17.51 0.97
C THR A 177 8.28 -18.30 0.68
N GLU A 178 7.18 -17.99 1.35
CA GLU A 178 5.88 -18.65 1.13
C GLU A 178 5.32 -18.40 -0.28
N TYR A 179 5.62 -17.26 -0.87
CA TYR A 179 5.12 -16.91 -2.19
C TYR A 179 5.92 -17.55 -3.33
N PHE A 180 7.26 -17.44 -3.27
CA PHE A 180 8.15 -17.87 -4.35
C PHE A 180 8.60 -19.33 -4.24
N LEU A 181 8.54 -19.91 -3.03
CA LEU A 181 8.89 -21.31 -2.72
C LEU A 181 7.73 -21.99 -1.99
N PRO A 182 6.53 -22.06 -2.60
CA PRO A 182 5.32 -22.46 -1.90
C PRO A 182 5.37 -23.89 -1.38
N GLN A 183 4.84 -24.08 -0.17
CA GLN A 183 4.66 -25.35 0.51
C GLN A 183 3.16 -25.53 0.88
N ASP A 184 2.85 -26.63 1.57
CA ASP A 184 1.51 -26.81 2.12
C ASP A 184 1.15 -25.62 3.04
N PHE A 185 -0.06 -25.10 2.92
CA PHE A 185 -0.60 -23.95 3.66
C PHE A 185 0.02 -22.60 3.37
N SER A 186 0.89 -22.42 2.36
CA SER A 186 1.52 -21.14 2.03
C SER A 186 0.52 -19.99 1.83
N GLN A 187 -0.64 -20.26 1.20
CA GLN A 187 -1.68 -19.26 1.03
C GLN A 187 -2.30 -18.79 2.36
N GLN A 188 -2.47 -19.72 3.30
CA GLN A 188 -2.94 -19.41 4.65
C GLN A 188 -1.90 -18.62 5.42
N MET A 189 -0.62 -18.99 5.32
CA MET A 189 0.48 -18.26 5.94
C MET A 189 0.54 -16.81 5.43
N LEU A 190 0.46 -16.59 4.12
CA LEU A 190 0.42 -15.25 3.53
C LEU A 190 -0.74 -14.40 4.05
N LYS A 191 -1.94 -14.98 4.23
CA LYS A 191 -3.11 -14.31 4.81
C LYS A 191 -2.88 -13.84 6.26
N HIS A 192 -2.04 -14.54 7.01
CA HIS A 192 -1.69 -14.17 8.37
C HIS A 192 -0.50 -13.18 8.43
N TYR A 193 0.48 -13.34 7.55
CA TYR A 193 1.63 -12.42 7.50
C TYR A 193 1.24 -11.02 7.04
N LEU A 194 0.30 -10.86 6.11
CA LEU A 194 -0.11 -9.54 5.63
C LEU A 194 -0.59 -8.59 6.73
N PRO A 195 -1.54 -8.97 7.62
CA PRO A 195 -1.91 -8.15 8.76
C PRO A 195 -0.74 -7.82 9.69
N LEU A 196 0.12 -8.78 9.99
CA LEU A 196 1.30 -8.59 10.83
C LEU A 196 2.26 -7.57 10.21
N PHE A 197 2.52 -7.67 8.91
CA PHE A 197 3.32 -6.72 8.17
C PHE A 197 2.74 -5.30 8.28
N CYS A 198 1.43 -5.14 8.06
CA CYS A 198 0.76 -3.85 8.17
C CYS A 198 0.79 -3.28 9.60
N TYR A 199 0.67 -4.09 10.64
CA TYR A 199 0.84 -3.63 12.01
C TYR A 199 2.25 -3.12 12.30
N HIS A 200 3.27 -3.78 11.76
CA HIS A 200 4.64 -3.32 11.89
C HIS A 200 4.90 -2.02 11.12
N LEU A 201 4.33 -1.88 9.92
CA LEU A 201 4.36 -0.61 9.19
C LEU A 201 3.67 0.50 9.98
N ALA A 202 2.49 0.25 10.55
CA ALA A 202 1.76 1.24 11.36
C ALA A 202 2.57 1.70 12.59
N ARG A 203 3.35 0.83 13.20
CA ARG A 203 4.25 1.21 14.32
C ARG A 203 5.46 2.03 13.85
N LEU A 204 5.93 1.83 12.64
CA LEU A 204 7.07 2.56 12.10
C LEU A 204 6.68 4.00 11.69
N LEU A 205 5.49 4.20 11.16
CA LEU A 205 5.03 5.47 10.59
C LEU A 205 5.21 6.68 11.50
N PRO A 206 4.79 6.68 12.79
CA PRO A 206 4.95 7.85 13.66
C PRO A 206 6.41 8.27 13.88
N THR A 207 7.36 7.37 13.65
CA THR A 207 8.80 7.68 13.74
C THR A 207 9.31 8.32 12.47
N VAL A 208 8.75 7.95 11.32
CA VAL A 208 9.11 8.48 9.99
C VAL A 208 8.47 9.85 9.76
N GLU A 209 7.22 10.06 10.17
CA GLU A 209 6.53 11.35 10.08
C GLU A 209 7.30 12.49 10.77
N LYS A 210 8.09 12.19 11.79
CA LYS A 210 8.94 13.17 12.48
C LYS A 210 10.22 13.53 11.70
N THR A 211 10.63 12.72 10.75
CA THR A 211 11.90 12.86 10.01
C THR A 211 11.70 13.30 8.56
N VAL A 212 10.51 13.11 8.01
CA VAL A 212 10.13 13.51 6.65
C VAL A 212 9.00 14.53 6.77
N ASP A 213 9.21 15.71 6.21
CA ASP A 213 8.18 16.76 6.11
C ASP A 213 7.13 16.31 5.07
N LEU A 214 6.32 15.33 5.48
CA LEU A 214 5.21 14.83 4.68
C LEU A 214 4.11 15.88 4.74
N GLN A 215 4.08 16.80 3.76
CA GLN A 215 2.96 17.69 3.52
C GLN A 215 1.76 16.87 3.00
N LEU A 216 1.27 15.98 3.85
CA LEU A 216 0.04 15.26 3.58
C LEU A 216 -1.12 16.17 3.97
N GLU A 217 -1.79 16.71 2.98
CA GLU A 217 -3.10 17.29 3.24
C GLU A 217 -4.02 16.18 3.76
N GLU A 218 -4.38 16.29 5.02
CA GLU A 218 -5.25 15.33 5.70
C GLU A 218 -6.59 15.28 4.96
N SER A 219 -6.94 14.10 4.40
CA SER A 219 -8.21 13.96 3.68
C SER A 219 -9.40 14.32 4.58
N THR A 220 -10.47 14.83 3.97
CA THR A 220 -11.70 15.15 4.71
C THR A 220 -12.22 13.95 5.51
N TYR A 221 -12.11 12.73 4.95
CA TYR A 221 -12.53 11.52 5.65
C TYR A 221 -11.61 11.18 6.84
N ALA A 222 -10.31 11.40 6.71
CA ALA A 222 -9.37 11.25 7.82
C ALA A 222 -9.67 12.24 8.96
N GLN A 223 -9.96 13.50 8.63
CA GLN A 223 -10.41 14.49 9.63
C GLN A 223 -11.70 14.07 10.33
N VAL A 224 -12.65 13.50 9.59
CA VAL A 224 -13.88 12.92 10.13
C VAL A 224 -13.58 11.83 11.15
N LEU A 225 -12.73 10.85 10.78
CA LEU A 225 -12.36 9.75 11.65
C LEU A 225 -11.67 10.23 12.92
N LYS A 226 -10.75 11.18 12.79
CA LYS A 226 -10.02 11.77 13.91
C LYS A 226 -10.94 12.48 14.92
N ILE A 227 -11.93 13.20 14.42
CA ILE A 227 -12.91 13.86 15.28
C ILE A 227 -13.83 12.83 15.94
N ILE A 228 -14.33 11.84 15.19
CA ILE A 228 -15.13 10.75 15.76
C ILE A 228 -14.32 10.03 16.85
N ASP A 229 -13.04 9.77 16.64
CA ASP A 229 -12.17 9.06 17.57
C ASP A 229 -12.03 9.79 18.91
N ARG A 230 -11.95 11.11 18.86
CA ARG A 230 -11.80 11.96 20.04
C ARG A 230 -13.13 12.26 20.73
N GLU A 231 -14.19 12.43 19.95
CA GLU A 231 -15.45 13.00 20.41
C GLU A 231 -16.67 12.10 20.14
N TYR A 232 -16.46 10.78 19.90
CA TYR A 232 -17.51 9.80 19.56
C TYR A 232 -18.73 9.81 20.51
N ALA A 233 -18.55 10.26 21.76
CA ALA A 233 -19.61 10.30 22.74
C ALA A 233 -20.62 11.44 22.50
N THR A 234 -20.16 12.55 21.96
CA THR A 234 -20.89 13.82 21.91
C THR A 234 -21.10 14.39 20.52
N ILE A 235 -20.20 14.10 19.57
CA ILE A 235 -20.25 14.73 18.25
C ILE A 235 -21.36 14.15 17.38
N GLY A 236 -22.23 15.03 16.87
CA GLY A 236 -23.26 14.69 15.89
C GLY A 236 -22.82 15.05 14.46
N LEU A 237 -23.39 14.37 13.44
CA LEU A 237 -23.06 14.62 12.03
C LEU A 237 -23.22 16.08 11.63
N THR A 238 -24.21 16.79 12.15
CA THR A 238 -24.43 18.22 11.85
C THR A 238 -23.30 19.09 12.40
N GLN A 239 -22.90 18.85 13.64
CA GLN A 239 -21.79 19.58 14.28
C GLN A 239 -20.47 19.27 13.59
N LEU A 240 -20.25 18.01 13.22
CA LEU A 240 -19.08 17.58 12.48
C LEU A 240 -18.99 18.28 11.11
N ALA A 241 -20.11 18.35 10.39
CA ALA A 241 -20.17 19.02 9.09
C ALA A 241 -19.88 20.52 9.22
N GLN A 242 -20.45 21.19 10.23
CA GLN A 242 -20.17 22.61 10.51
C GLN A 242 -18.70 22.84 10.85
N ARG A 243 -18.10 21.99 11.66
CA ARG A 243 -16.70 22.13 12.10
C ARG A 243 -15.71 21.96 10.93
N LEU A 244 -16.04 21.09 9.98
CA LEU A 244 -15.24 20.85 8.79
C LEU A 244 -15.62 21.74 7.60
N ASN A 245 -16.54 22.69 7.77
CA ASN A 245 -17.06 23.58 6.73
C ASN A 245 -17.66 22.84 5.51
N PHE A 246 -18.29 21.68 5.74
CA PHE A 246 -18.96 20.92 4.70
C PHE A 246 -20.49 20.87 4.90
N ASN A 247 -21.20 20.58 3.80
CA ASN A 247 -22.62 20.26 3.86
C ASN A 247 -22.82 18.90 4.54
N LYS A 248 -23.85 18.79 5.41
CA LYS A 248 -24.19 17.56 6.12
C LYS A 248 -24.42 16.37 5.19
N ASN A 249 -25.10 16.60 4.04
CA ASN A 249 -25.40 15.53 3.09
C ASN A 249 -24.12 15.06 2.39
N TYR A 250 -23.24 16.00 2.03
CA TYR A 250 -21.92 15.68 1.48
C TYR A 250 -21.13 14.80 2.46
N LEU A 251 -21.03 15.21 3.72
CA LEU A 251 -20.27 14.47 4.72
C LEU A 251 -20.87 13.10 5.01
N SER A 252 -22.21 12.99 5.03
CA SER A 252 -22.92 11.70 5.16
C SER A 252 -22.61 10.76 4.01
N ASN A 253 -22.62 11.28 2.77
CA ASN A 253 -22.29 10.48 1.58
C ASN A 253 -20.81 10.09 1.57
N LEU A 254 -19.92 11.03 1.89
CA LEU A 254 -18.48 10.76 2.01
C LEU A 254 -18.22 9.59 2.98
N VAL A 255 -18.77 9.68 4.21
CA VAL A 255 -18.62 8.60 5.20
C VAL A 255 -19.17 7.28 4.69
N LYS A 256 -20.33 7.28 4.02
CA LYS A 256 -20.93 6.05 3.48
C LYS A 256 -20.12 5.47 2.34
N THR A 257 -19.58 6.32 1.47
CA THR A 257 -18.74 5.89 0.34
C THR A 257 -17.42 5.31 0.83
N GLU A 258 -16.73 6.02 1.74
CA GLU A 258 -15.40 5.64 2.23
C GLU A 258 -15.42 4.44 3.20
N SER A 259 -16.45 4.31 4.03
CA SER A 259 -16.52 3.26 5.06
C SER A 259 -17.48 2.11 4.73
N GLY A 260 -18.33 2.26 3.73
CA GLY A 260 -19.46 1.37 3.50
C GLY A 260 -20.55 1.45 4.59
N GLN A 261 -20.42 2.33 5.59
CA GLN A 261 -21.28 2.46 6.75
C GLN A 261 -21.87 3.87 6.85
N THR A 262 -23.03 3.98 7.48
CA THR A 262 -23.56 5.30 7.85
C THR A 262 -22.73 5.91 8.99
N TYR A 263 -22.73 7.23 9.10
CA TYR A 263 -22.11 7.97 10.22
C TYR A 263 -22.51 7.39 11.58
N THR A 264 -23.79 7.11 11.78
CA THR A 264 -24.31 6.56 13.04
C THR A 264 -23.75 5.17 13.33
N GLN A 265 -23.62 4.31 12.31
CA GLN A 265 -23.02 2.99 12.46
C GLN A 265 -21.55 3.10 12.85
N LEU A 266 -20.80 3.99 12.21
CA LEU A 266 -19.40 4.23 12.49
C LEU A 266 -19.18 4.72 13.93
N VAL A 267 -19.96 5.70 14.39
CA VAL A 267 -19.90 6.20 15.77
C VAL A 267 -20.29 5.12 16.79
N ASN A 268 -21.36 4.35 16.53
CA ASN A 268 -21.77 3.27 17.43
C ASN A 268 -20.74 2.17 17.53
N GLN A 269 -20.09 1.82 16.43
CA GLN A 269 -19.00 0.88 16.44
C GLN A 269 -17.85 1.38 17.33
N ARG A 270 -17.51 2.68 17.25
CA ARG A 270 -16.47 3.27 18.10
C ARG A 270 -16.85 3.22 19.59
N LYS A 271 -18.11 3.52 19.92
CA LYS A 271 -18.63 3.39 21.30
C LYS A 271 -18.47 1.96 21.82
N LEU A 272 -18.84 0.97 21.02
CA LEU A 272 -18.72 -0.44 21.41
C LEU A 272 -17.26 -0.86 21.63
N MET A 273 -16.35 -0.45 20.75
CA MET A 273 -14.92 -0.74 20.92
C MET A 273 -14.37 -0.14 22.23
N LYS A 274 -14.71 1.11 22.53
CA LYS A 274 -14.26 1.74 23.77
C LYS A 274 -14.90 1.10 25.01
N ALA A 275 -16.17 0.70 24.96
CA ALA A 275 -16.81 -0.03 26.05
C ALA A 275 -16.12 -1.38 26.30
N GLN A 276 -15.77 -2.12 25.27
CA GLN A 276 -15.03 -3.39 25.39
C GLN A 276 -13.63 -3.21 26.00
N LEU A 277 -12.96 -2.09 25.73
CA LEU A 277 -11.65 -1.79 26.33
C LEU A 277 -11.76 -1.41 27.81
N LEU A 278 -12.88 -0.82 28.23
CA LEU A 278 -13.11 -0.43 29.63
C LEU A 278 -13.62 -1.58 30.51
N LEU A 279 -14.11 -2.65 29.90
CA LEU A 279 -14.59 -3.86 30.60
C LEU A 279 -13.53 -4.95 30.77
N LYS A 280 -12.31 -4.74 30.25
CA LYS A 280 -11.12 -5.55 30.48
C LYS A 280 -10.26 -4.96 31.56
#